data_a75de8d7872712e88452c3d155bd98a6
#
_entry.id   a75de8d7872712e88452c3d155bd98a6
#
_cell.length_a   1.000
_cell.length_b   1.000
_cell.length_c   1.000
_cell.angle_alpha   90.00
_cell.angle_beta   90.00
_cell.angle_gamma   90.00
#
_symmetry.space_group_name_H-M   'P 1'
#
loop_
_entity.id
_entity.type
_entity.pdbx_description
1 polymer ?
#
loop_
_entity_poly.entity_id
_entity_poly.type
_entity_poly.pdbx_seq_one_letter_code
_entity_poly.pdbx_strand_id
1 'polypeptide(L)'
;LMKKPSQLRAKKHLSQNFLTDQNVIKKIIKSFDLGKSDHVIEIGPGYGSMTFPIIEMVDSIDVIELDKDLANYLNEHDRKGLINVIQADAMRFDFASLKKKKKIRLIGNLPYHISTPLLFHLLEFSAIFHDFHVMVQKEVADRMVSNHNNKTYGRLSVAIQSRCTALKMLDIKPGAFHPKPKVLSSIVKLEPKQPLEEKVRSNLDEIIKMAFNQRRKKIRNSLNELFTPEKIIESGIDPNARAENLSVNDYIRLSEIERSTE
;
A
#
# COMPACT_ATOMS: atom_id res chain seq x y z
N LEU A 1 11.16 26.85 -0.36
CA LEU A 1 12.53 26.35 -0.10
C LEU A 1 12.44 25.19 0.89
N MET A 2 12.85 23.97 0.48
CA MET A 2 12.90 22.83 1.39
C MET A 2 13.80 23.14 2.60
N LYS A 3 13.34 22.76 3.82
CA LYS A 3 14.19 22.84 5.02
C LYS A 3 15.43 21.98 4.88
N LYS A 4 16.58 22.48 5.39
CA LYS A 4 17.80 21.67 5.48
C LYS A 4 17.59 20.52 6.47
N PRO A 5 18.25 19.35 6.31
CA PRO A 5 18.11 18.22 7.22
C PRO A 5 18.27 18.56 8.71
N SER A 6 19.18 19.47 9.04
CA SER A 6 19.41 19.97 10.40
C SER A 6 18.24 20.77 11.01
N GLN A 7 17.28 21.19 10.19
CA GLN A 7 16.10 21.97 10.59
C GLN A 7 14.85 21.11 10.71
N LEU A 8 14.91 19.84 10.30
CA LEU A 8 13.77 18.92 10.33
C LEU A 8 13.57 18.41 11.76
N ARG A 9 12.33 18.56 12.26
CA ARG A 9 11.91 18.03 13.55
C ARG A 9 10.99 16.84 13.32
N ALA A 10 11.49 15.63 13.55
CA ALA A 10 10.71 14.41 13.44
C ALA A 10 10.04 14.07 14.78
N LYS A 11 8.75 13.78 14.74
CA LYS A 11 7.98 13.29 15.90
C LYS A 11 8.12 11.76 15.95
N LYS A 12 8.82 11.24 16.97
CA LYS A 12 9.13 9.80 17.10
C LYS A 12 7.87 8.92 17.13
N HIS A 13 6.81 9.38 17.79
CA HIS A 13 5.54 8.63 17.86
C HIS A 13 4.83 8.50 16.51
N LEU A 14 5.14 9.37 15.53
CA LEU A 14 4.64 9.28 14.15
C LEU A 14 5.61 8.54 13.23
N SER A 15 6.74 8.01 13.74
CA SER A 15 7.76 7.30 12.96
C SER A 15 8.20 8.04 11.70
N GLN A 16 8.30 9.37 11.77
CA GLN A 16 8.64 10.23 10.63
C GLN A 16 10.09 10.01 10.19
N ASN A 17 10.28 9.69 8.91
CA ASN A 17 11.57 9.63 8.22
C ASN A 17 11.44 10.43 6.94
N PHE A 18 11.96 11.66 6.93
CA PHE A 18 11.84 12.56 5.80
C PHE A 18 12.88 12.24 4.72
N LEU A 19 12.44 12.08 3.50
CA LEU A 19 13.33 11.89 2.35
C LEU A 19 14.06 13.23 2.07
N THR A 20 15.38 13.20 2.02
CA THR A 20 16.22 14.42 1.92
C THR A 20 17.22 14.40 0.77
N ASP A 21 17.54 13.22 0.22
CA ASP A 21 18.46 13.06 -0.89
C ASP A 21 17.78 13.48 -2.21
N GLN A 22 18.24 14.61 -2.77
CA GLN A 22 17.66 15.20 -3.98
C GLN A 22 17.81 14.30 -5.21
N ASN A 23 18.88 13.52 -5.32
CA ASN A 23 19.09 12.61 -6.44
C ASN A 23 18.14 11.42 -6.36
N VAL A 24 17.89 10.93 -5.15
CA VAL A 24 16.91 9.87 -4.89
C VAL A 24 15.50 10.38 -5.18
N ILE A 25 15.14 11.58 -4.69
CA ILE A 25 13.84 12.22 -4.96
C ILE A 25 13.59 12.32 -6.46
N LYS A 26 14.54 12.85 -7.23
CA LYS A 26 14.43 12.97 -8.69
C LYS A 26 14.20 11.62 -9.37
N LYS A 27 14.92 10.57 -8.96
CA LYS A 27 14.74 9.21 -9.50
C LYS A 27 13.34 8.65 -9.20
N ILE A 28 12.86 8.86 -7.98
CA ILE A 28 11.53 8.42 -7.53
C ILE A 28 10.45 9.10 -8.37
N ILE A 29 10.49 10.43 -8.46
CA ILE A 29 9.47 11.21 -9.18
C ILE A 29 9.47 10.86 -10.67
N LYS A 30 10.66 10.70 -11.28
CA LYS A 30 10.75 10.24 -12.67
C LYS A 30 10.10 8.87 -12.88
N SER A 31 10.17 7.97 -11.89
CA SER A 31 9.57 6.64 -11.98
C SER A 31 8.05 6.63 -11.89
N PHE A 32 7.43 7.72 -11.43
CA PHE A 32 5.98 7.83 -11.35
C PHE A 32 5.32 8.08 -12.73
N ASP A 33 6.08 8.61 -13.68
CA ASP A 33 5.60 8.93 -15.04
C ASP A 33 4.29 9.74 -15.02
N LEU A 34 4.35 10.91 -14.34
CA LEU A 34 3.19 11.78 -14.13
C LEU A 34 2.92 12.64 -15.36
N GLY A 35 1.65 12.69 -15.77
CA GLY A 35 1.15 13.63 -16.75
C GLY A 35 0.57 14.90 -16.11
N LYS A 36 0.60 16.03 -16.82
CA LYS A 36 0.13 17.32 -16.32
C LYS A 36 -1.30 17.29 -15.76
N SER A 37 -2.19 16.54 -16.41
CA SER A 37 -3.60 16.44 -16.03
C SER A 37 -3.91 15.28 -15.07
N ASP A 38 -2.90 14.61 -14.49
CA ASP A 38 -3.12 13.56 -13.51
C ASP A 38 -3.69 14.14 -12.21
N HIS A 39 -4.65 13.41 -11.62
CA HIS A 39 -5.12 13.70 -10.28
C HIS A 39 -4.27 12.94 -9.28
N VAL A 40 -3.32 13.63 -8.66
CA VAL A 40 -2.38 13.04 -7.72
C VAL A 40 -2.83 13.29 -6.30
N ILE A 41 -2.72 12.27 -5.45
CA ILE A 41 -2.84 12.39 -3.99
C ILE A 41 -1.58 11.85 -3.33
N GLU A 42 -1.03 12.59 -2.37
CA GLU A 42 0.12 12.17 -1.58
C GLU A 42 -0.29 11.91 -0.13
N ILE A 43 0.07 10.74 0.42
CA ILE A 43 -0.09 10.43 1.84
C ILE A 43 1.23 10.67 2.56
N GLY A 44 1.18 11.46 3.64
CA GLY A 44 2.34 11.77 4.46
C GLY A 44 3.39 12.61 3.73
N PRO A 45 3.03 13.77 3.16
CA PRO A 45 3.93 14.64 2.42
C PRO A 45 5.11 15.17 3.28
N GLY A 46 4.93 15.22 4.59
CA GLY A 46 5.91 15.76 5.51
C GLY A 46 6.26 17.21 5.19
N TYR A 47 7.54 17.50 4.98
CA TYR A 47 7.99 18.83 4.53
C TYR A 47 7.91 19.03 3.01
N GLY A 48 7.12 18.22 2.30
CA GLY A 48 6.87 18.39 0.86
C GLY A 48 8.03 17.97 -0.04
N SER A 49 8.88 17.03 0.40
CA SER A 49 10.05 16.62 -0.38
C SER A 49 9.71 16.01 -1.74
N MET A 50 8.58 15.34 -1.87
CA MET A 50 8.04 14.90 -3.16
C MET A 50 6.98 15.88 -3.67
N THR A 51 6.13 16.44 -2.79
CA THR A 51 5.05 17.37 -3.15
C THR A 51 5.53 18.54 -4.01
N PHE A 52 6.55 19.28 -3.53
CA PHE A 52 7.02 20.47 -4.27
C PHE A 52 7.59 20.17 -5.66
N PRO A 53 8.39 19.13 -5.89
CA PRO A 53 8.77 18.75 -7.26
C PRO A 53 7.58 18.23 -8.09
N ILE A 54 6.58 17.58 -7.50
CA ILE A 54 5.40 17.07 -8.22
C ILE A 54 4.54 18.20 -8.75
N ILE A 55 4.30 19.28 -7.98
CA ILE A 55 3.51 20.43 -8.46
C ILE A 55 4.16 21.21 -9.62
N GLU A 56 5.41 20.92 -9.97
CA GLU A 56 6.00 21.43 -11.20
C GLU A 56 5.56 20.63 -12.44
N MET A 57 4.95 19.43 -12.23
CA MET A 57 4.60 18.49 -13.28
C MET A 57 3.10 18.36 -13.49
N VAL A 58 2.29 18.61 -12.44
CA VAL A 58 0.83 18.44 -12.45
C VAL A 58 0.10 19.76 -12.19
N ASP A 59 -1.18 19.83 -12.56
CA ASP A 59 -1.99 21.05 -12.38
C ASP A 59 -2.33 21.32 -10.91
N SER A 60 -2.47 20.27 -10.08
CA SER A 60 -2.71 20.36 -8.64
C SER A 60 -2.45 19.02 -7.97
N ILE A 61 -2.24 19.03 -6.65
CA ILE A 61 -2.08 17.83 -5.83
C ILE A 61 -2.94 17.94 -4.56
N ASP A 62 -3.60 16.85 -4.20
CA ASP A 62 -4.19 16.69 -2.87
C ASP A 62 -3.14 16.03 -1.96
N VAL A 63 -3.02 16.48 -0.71
CA VAL A 63 -2.11 15.86 0.26
C VAL A 63 -2.84 15.57 1.56
N ILE A 64 -2.66 14.36 2.12
CA ILE A 64 -3.21 13.97 3.43
C ILE A 64 -2.07 13.96 4.44
N GLU A 65 -2.15 14.84 5.44
CA GLU A 65 -1.16 14.96 6.51
C GLU A 65 -1.83 14.94 7.87
N LEU A 66 -1.37 14.05 8.76
CA LEU A 66 -1.87 13.93 10.13
C LEU A 66 -1.31 15.02 11.03
N ASP A 67 -0.04 15.40 10.82
CA ASP A 67 0.66 16.37 11.64
C ASP A 67 0.25 17.79 11.27
N LYS A 68 -0.45 18.47 12.18
CA LYS A 68 -0.92 19.86 12.00
C LYS A 68 0.22 20.84 11.66
N ASP A 69 1.39 20.66 12.29
CA ASP A 69 2.52 21.59 12.04
C ASP A 69 3.05 21.43 10.63
N LEU A 70 3.06 20.19 10.10
CA LEU A 70 3.45 19.89 8.72
C LEU A 70 2.38 20.35 7.72
N ALA A 71 1.10 20.15 8.04
CA ALA A 71 0.00 20.66 7.22
C ALA A 71 0.04 22.19 7.08
N ASN A 72 0.25 22.92 8.18
CA ASN A 72 0.45 24.37 8.16
C ASN A 72 1.68 24.76 7.34
N TYR A 73 2.80 24.04 7.53
CA TYR A 73 4.03 24.30 6.77
C TYR A 73 3.81 24.19 5.26
N LEU A 74 3.05 23.18 4.80
CA LEU A 74 2.75 23.02 3.37
C LEU A 74 1.90 24.16 2.84
N ASN A 75 0.83 24.56 3.56
CA ASN A 75 0.01 25.71 3.19
C ASN A 75 0.82 27.00 3.08
N GLU A 76 1.71 27.28 4.05
CA GLU A 76 2.55 28.48 4.06
C GLU A 76 3.59 28.51 2.92
N HIS A 77 4.00 27.33 2.41
CA HIS A 77 5.03 27.19 1.38
C HIS A 77 4.46 26.91 -0.02
N ASP A 78 3.15 26.75 -0.15
CA ASP A 78 2.46 26.64 -1.44
C ASP A 78 2.37 28.01 -2.13
N ARG A 79 3.44 28.36 -2.82
CA ARG A 79 3.51 29.65 -3.53
C ARG A 79 2.65 29.74 -4.77
N LYS A 80 2.16 28.59 -5.27
CA LYS A 80 1.39 28.51 -6.52
C LYS A 80 -0.10 28.29 -6.27
N GLY A 81 -0.51 27.98 -5.04
CA GLY A 81 -1.90 27.63 -4.72
C GLY A 81 -2.33 26.31 -5.36
N LEU A 82 -1.38 25.34 -5.54
CA LEU A 82 -1.62 24.07 -6.22
C LEU A 82 -1.74 22.88 -5.27
N ILE A 83 -1.51 23.10 -3.97
CA ILE A 83 -1.54 22.04 -2.94
C ILE A 83 -2.82 22.16 -2.14
N ASN A 84 -3.72 21.19 -2.27
CA ASN A 84 -4.88 21.08 -1.40
C ASN A 84 -4.52 20.22 -0.18
N VAL A 85 -4.31 20.87 0.97
CA VAL A 85 -3.89 20.18 2.20
C VAL A 85 -5.11 19.71 2.99
N ILE A 86 -5.22 18.40 3.16
CA ILE A 86 -6.26 17.72 3.94
C ILE A 86 -5.62 17.23 5.25
N GLN A 87 -5.92 17.92 6.36
CA GLN A 87 -5.44 17.47 7.67
C GLN A 87 -6.32 16.32 8.16
N ALA A 88 -5.85 15.08 7.99
CA ALA A 88 -6.59 13.88 8.36
C ALA A 88 -5.67 12.69 8.67
N ASP A 89 -6.23 11.69 9.37
CA ASP A 89 -5.62 10.38 9.54
C ASP A 89 -5.93 9.51 8.33
N ALA A 90 -4.91 9.17 7.53
CA ALA A 90 -5.06 8.33 6.35
C ALA A 90 -5.63 6.93 6.65
N MET A 91 -5.46 6.43 7.88
CA MET A 91 -6.05 5.16 8.34
C MET A 91 -7.57 5.18 8.50
N ARG A 92 -8.15 6.38 8.58
CA ARG A 92 -9.60 6.60 8.79
C ARG A 92 -10.23 7.42 7.67
N PHE A 93 -9.42 7.86 6.73
CA PHE A 93 -9.87 8.73 5.65
C PHE A 93 -10.72 7.95 4.65
N ASP A 94 -11.90 8.49 4.33
CA ASP A 94 -12.74 7.95 3.26
C ASP A 94 -12.23 8.44 1.90
N PHE A 95 -11.43 7.61 1.24
CA PHE A 95 -10.89 7.92 -0.08
C PHE A 95 -11.99 8.02 -1.16
N ALA A 96 -13.18 7.44 -0.96
CA ALA A 96 -14.28 7.56 -1.90
C ALA A 96 -14.77 9.02 -2.02
N SER A 97 -14.59 9.84 -0.97
CA SER A 97 -14.90 11.27 -0.97
C SER A 97 -14.09 12.07 -2.00
N LEU A 98 -12.94 11.55 -2.45
CA LEU A 98 -12.05 12.16 -3.44
C LEU A 98 -12.39 11.76 -4.88
N LYS A 99 -13.40 10.90 -5.09
CA LYS A 99 -13.78 10.41 -6.42
C LYS A 99 -14.12 11.56 -7.35
N LYS A 100 -13.29 11.75 -8.37
CA LYS A 100 -13.48 12.71 -9.47
C LYS A 100 -13.72 11.95 -10.79
N LYS A 101 -13.90 12.67 -11.90
CA LYS A 101 -14.08 12.06 -13.24
C LYS A 101 -12.88 11.20 -13.68
N LYS A 102 -11.67 11.53 -13.23
CA LYS A 102 -10.45 10.76 -13.52
C LYS A 102 -10.06 9.91 -12.31
N LYS A 103 -9.49 8.74 -12.57
CA LYS A 103 -8.89 7.91 -11.53
C LYS A 103 -7.71 8.62 -10.90
N ILE A 104 -7.51 8.37 -9.62
CA ILE A 104 -6.52 9.01 -8.77
C ILE A 104 -5.20 8.23 -8.83
N ARG A 105 -4.07 8.93 -8.87
CA ARG A 105 -2.74 8.35 -8.68
C ARG A 105 -2.28 8.62 -7.26
N LEU A 106 -2.12 7.56 -6.47
CA LEU A 106 -1.71 7.69 -5.08
C LEU A 106 -0.20 7.53 -4.95
N ILE A 107 0.40 8.47 -4.23
CA ILE A 107 1.82 8.47 -3.90
C ILE A 107 1.97 8.56 -2.39
N GLY A 108 2.97 7.93 -1.79
CA GLY A 108 3.21 8.10 -0.37
C GLY A 108 4.46 7.44 0.16
N ASN A 109 5.14 8.15 1.06
CA ASN A 109 6.15 7.57 1.95
C ASN A 109 5.45 7.11 3.22
N LEU A 110 4.94 5.86 3.23
CA LEU A 110 4.07 5.39 4.30
C LEU A 110 4.84 5.22 5.63
N PRO A 111 4.29 5.71 6.76
CA PRO A 111 4.90 5.49 8.07
C PRO A 111 5.03 3.98 8.34
N TYR A 112 6.23 3.50 8.69
CA TYR A 112 6.53 2.07 8.72
C TYR A 112 5.66 1.27 9.68
N HIS A 113 5.32 1.84 10.84
CA HIS A 113 4.52 1.14 11.86
C HIS A 113 3.06 0.91 11.47
N ILE A 114 2.53 1.68 10.50
CA ILE A 114 1.15 1.54 10.01
C ILE A 114 1.07 1.14 8.53
N SER A 115 2.21 0.93 7.84
CA SER A 115 2.21 0.70 6.40
C SER A 115 1.34 -0.50 5.99
N THR A 116 1.42 -1.62 6.70
CA THR A 116 0.61 -2.80 6.39
C THR A 116 -0.90 -2.56 6.60
N PRO A 117 -1.39 -2.11 7.76
CA PRO A 117 -2.83 -1.81 7.91
C PRO A 117 -3.31 -0.71 6.97
N LEU A 118 -2.48 0.30 6.67
CA LEU A 118 -2.85 1.34 5.70
C LEU A 118 -2.98 0.78 4.28
N LEU A 119 -2.11 -0.15 3.87
CA LEU A 119 -2.25 -0.85 2.60
C LEU A 119 -3.56 -1.63 2.51
N PHE A 120 -3.97 -2.35 3.57
CA PHE A 120 -5.27 -3.02 3.60
C PHE A 120 -6.43 -2.02 3.45
N HIS A 121 -6.38 -0.89 4.17
CA HIS A 121 -7.39 0.16 4.05
C HIS A 121 -7.45 0.73 2.62
N LEU A 122 -6.32 1.04 2.00
CA LEU A 122 -6.26 1.54 0.61
C LEU A 122 -6.82 0.55 -0.41
N LEU A 123 -6.65 -0.76 -0.19
CA LEU A 123 -7.18 -1.80 -1.07
C LEU A 123 -8.72 -1.83 -1.10
N GLU A 124 -9.41 -1.37 -0.05
CA GLU A 124 -10.88 -1.25 -0.03
C GLU A 124 -11.36 -0.25 -1.08
N PHE A 125 -10.54 0.76 -1.39
CA PHE A 125 -10.82 1.81 -2.37
C PHE A 125 -10.10 1.60 -3.72
N SER A 126 -9.54 0.42 -3.98
CA SER A 126 -8.70 0.18 -5.16
C SER A 126 -9.36 0.59 -6.49
N ALA A 127 -10.69 0.48 -6.60
CA ALA A 127 -11.44 0.79 -7.81
C ALA A 127 -11.38 2.28 -8.25
N ILE A 128 -11.11 3.21 -7.31
CA ILE A 128 -11.01 4.65 -7.64
C ILE A 128 -9.61 5.06 -8.06
N PHE A 129 -8.62 4.20 -7.83
CA PHE A 129 -7.22 4.52 -8.14
C PHE A 129 -6.83 4.01 -9.53
N HIS A 130 -5.99 4.78 -10.21
CA HIS A 130 -5.28 4.35 -11.41
C HIS A 130 -4.09 3.46 -11.02
N ASP A 131 -3.27 3.97 -10.13
CA ASP A 131 -2.13 3.27 -9.53
C ASP A 131 -1.78 3.82 -8.15
N PHE A 132 -0.94 3.06 -7.46
CA PHE A 132 -0.31 3.47 -6.20
C PHE A 132 1.20 3.38 -6.36
N HIS A 133 1.91 4.38 -5.89
CA HIS A 133 3.36 4.36 -5.74
C HIS A 133 3.71 4.56 -4.27
N VAL A 134 3.87 3.45 -3.55
CA VAL A 134 4.07 3.47 -2.11
C VAL A 134 5.51 3.12 -1.74
N MET A 135 6.09 3.94 -0.87
CA MET A 135 7.37 3.64 -0.25
C MET A 135 7.15 3.01 1.11
N VAL A 136 7.68 1.81 1.29
CA VAL A 136 7.55 1.00 2.51
C VAL A 136 8.90 0.40 2.89
N GLN A 137 9.01 -0.22 4.08
CA GLN A 137 10.19 -1.02 4.41
C GLN A 137 10.40 -2.13 3.36
N LYS A 138 11.66 -2.42 3.03
CA LYS A 138 12.02 -3.45 2.04
C LYS A 138 11.37 -4.80 2.34
N GLU A 139 11.30 -5.21 3.61
CA GLU A 139 10.66 -6.47 4.00
C GLU A 139 9.17 -6.48 3.62
N VAL A 140 8.46 -5.36 3.83
CA VAL A 140 7.05 -5.22 3.45
C VAL A 140 6.89 -5.28 1.94
N ALA A 141 7.75 -4.56 1.20
CA ALA A 141 7.78 -4.59 -0.26
C ALA A 141 8.01 -6.01 -0.81
N ASP A 142 9.00 -6.73 -0.24
CA ASP A 142 9.31 -8.09 -0.66
C ASP A 142 8.12 -9.05 -0.41
N ARG A 143 7.35 -8.85 0.68
CA ARG A 143 6.09 -9.57 0.92
C ARG A 143 5.01 -9.24 -0.10
N MET A 144 4.86 -7.95 -0.48
CA MET A 144 3.84 -7.53 -1.44
C MET A 144 3.99 -8.22 -2.81
N VAL A 145 5.24 -8.44 -3.26
CA VAL A 145 5.57 -9.01 -4.57
C VAL A 145 5.94 -10.50 -4.53
N SER A 146 5.91 -11.13 -3.36
CA SER A 146 6.33 -12.52 -3.20
C SER A 146 5.34 -13.50 -3.83
N ASN A 147 5.85 -14.53 -4.52
CA ASN A 147 5.06 -15.64 -5.04
C ASN A 147 4.90 -16.74 -4.00
N HIS A 148 3.90 -17.62 -4.17
CA HIS A 148 3.71 -18.82 -3.36
C HIS A 148 4.97 -19.72 -3.39
N ASN A 149 5.06 -20.63 -2.44
CA ASN A 149 6.25 -21.46 -2.19
C ASN A 149 7.50 -20.67 -1.76
N ASN A 150 7.31 -19.44 -1.27
CA ASN A 150 8.39 -18.61 -0.74
C ASN A 150 8.10 -18.24 0.73
N LYS A 151 9.15 -18.18 1.55
CA LYS A 151 9.04 -17.84 2.99
C LYS A 151 8.48 -16.44 3.25
N THR A 152 8.66 -15.51 2.32
CA THR A 152 8.15 -14.13 2.39
C THR A 152 6.68 -14.03 1.97
N TYR A 153 6.15 -15.05 1.27
CA TYR A 153 4.75 -15.09 0.88
C TYR A 153 3.83 -15.22 2.10
N GLY A 154 2.76 -14.43 2.14
CA GLY A 154 1.87 -14.38 3.26
C GLY A 154 0.54 -13.67 2.96
N ARG A 155 -0.22 -13.40 4.02
CA ARG A 155 -1.51 -12.71 3.92
C ARG A 155 -1.43 -11.43 3.07
N LEU A 156 -0.39 -10.60 3.28
CA LEU A 156 -0.21 -9.35 2.52
C LEU A 156 0.01 -9.64 1.03
N SER A 157 0.77 -10.68 0.68
CA SER A 157 1.01 -11.08 -0.71
C SER A 157 -0.29 -11.38 -1.43
N VAL A 158 -1.14 -12.24 -0.82
CA VAL A 158 -2.44 -12.61 -1.42
C VAL A 158 -3.37 -11.40 -1.49
N ALA A 159 -3.50 -10.63 -0.42
CA ALA A 159 -4.37 -9.46 -0.37
C ALA A 159 -4.03 -8.43 -1.45
N ILE A 160 -2.74 -8.13 -1.64
CA ILE A 160 -2.28 -7.19 -2.68
C ILE A 160 -2.50 -7.81 -4.07
N GLN A 161 -1.98 -9.01 -4.32
CA GLN A 161 -1.93 -9.58 -5.66
C GLN A 161 -3.27 -10.08 -6.18
N SER A 162 -4.25 -10.33 -5.31
CA SER A 162 -5.63 -10.60 -5.72
C SER A 162 -6.35 -9.35 -6.28
N ARG A 163 -5.92 -8.15 -5.88
CA ARG A 163 -6.54 -6.87 -6.24
C ARG A 163 -5.71 -6.01 -7.17
N CYS A 164 -4.38 -6.20 -7.16
CA CYS A 164 -3.43 -5.37 -7.91
C CYS A 164 -2.36 -6.23 -8.55
N THR A 165 -1.81 -5.76 -9.66
CA THR A 165 -0.47 -6.15 -10.10
C THR A 165 0.53 -5.38 -9.24
N ALA A 166 1.54 -6.06 -8.71
CA ALA A 166 2.53 -5.45 -7.82
C ALA A 166 3.94 -5.55 -8.43
N LEU A 167 4.62 -4.42 -8.54
CA LEU A 167 5.98 -4.32 -9.08
C LEU A 167 6.88 -3.55 -8.11
N LYS A 168 7.94 -4.20 -7.63
CA LYS A 168 8.99 -3.50 -6.87
C LYS A 168 9.90 -2.74 -7.84
N MET A 169 9.96 -1.41 -7.68
CA MET A 169 10.62 -0.52 -8.63
C MET A 169 12.05 -0.17 -8.22
N LEU A 170 12.25 0.25 -6.96
CA LEU A 170 13.50 0.84 -6.51
C LEU A 170 13.74 0.55 -5.03
N ASP A 171 14.96 0.12 -4.68
CA ASP A 171 15.42 0.06 -3.30
C ASP A 171 16.15 1.36 -2.91
N ILE A 172 15.85 1.87 -1.71
CA ILE A 172 16.34 3.15 -1.20
C ILE A 172 17.14 2.92 0.08
N LYS A 173 18.37 3.40 0.09
CA LYS A 173 19.25 3.27 1.25
C LYS A 173 18.82 4.20 2.39
N PRO A 174 19.02 3.79 3.66
CA PRO A 174 18.69 4.62 4.83
C PRO A 174 19.30 6.02 4.81
N GLY A 175 20.46 6.20 4.18
CA GLY A 175 21.14 7.51 4.08
C GLY A 175 20.35 8.57 3.32
N ALA A 176 19.34 8.20 2.55
CA ALA A 176 18.46 9.14 1.85
C ALA A 176 17.46 9.86 2.76
N PHE A 177 17.35 9.46 4.04
CA PHE A 177 16.34 9.96 4.98
C PHE A 177 16.96 10.66 6.18
N HIS A 178 16.19 11.58 6.77
CA HIS A 178 16.46 12.18 8.09
C HIS A 178 15.16 12.22 8.94
N PRO A 179 15.16 11.64 10.16
CA PRO A 179 16.16 10.73 10.73
C PRO A 179 16.38 9.49 9.86
N LYS A 180 17.58 8.92 9.94
CA LYS A 180 17.95 7.73 9.18
C LYS A 180 17.24 6.48 9.73
N PRO A 181 16.42 5.77 8.94
CA PRO A 181 15.81 4.51 9.36
C PRO A 181 16.86 3.42 9.54
N LYS A 182 16.50 2.35 10.28
CA LYS A 182 17.39 1.21 10.52
C LYS A 182 17.46 0.22 9.36
N VAL A 183 16.49 0.29 8.42
CA VAL A 183 16.31 -0.69 7.34
C VAL A 183 16.21 0.01 5.99
N LEU A 184 16.41 -0.76 4.92
CA LEU A 184 16.16 -0.32 3.55
C LEU A 184 14.67 -0.05 3.34
N SER A 185 14.36 0.89 2.47
CA SER A 185 13.01 1.13 1.94
C SER A 185 12.93 0.67 0.49
N SER A 186 11.73 0.43 0.01
CA SER A 186 11.50 0.15 -1.41
C SER A 186 10.24 0.86 -1.88
N ILE A 187 10.24 1.27 -3.15
CA ILE A 187 9.02 1.72 -3.83
C ILE A 187 8.38 0.53 -4.52
N VAL A 188 7.08 0.38 -4.30
CA VAL A 188 6.24 -0.60 -4.98
C VAL A 188 5.17 0.15 -5.75
N LYS A 189 5.05 -0.17 -7.04
CA LYS A 189 3.92 0.22 -7.88
C LYS A 189 2.84 -0.86 -7.79
N LEU A 190 1.61 -0.43 -7.54
CA LEU A 190 0.44 -1.29 -7.56
C LEU A 190 -0.53 -0.76 -8.63
N GLU A 191 -0.95 -1.63 -9.53
CA GLU A 191 -1.97 -1.31 -10.53
C GLU A 191 -3.22 -2.14 -10.25
N PRO A 192 -4.36 -1.49 -9.92
CA PRO A 192 -5.60 -2.19 -9.62
C PRO A 192 -6.06 -3.05 -10.79
N LYS A 193 -6.47 -4.28 -10.48
CA LYS A 193 -7.13 -5.20 -11.40
C LYS A 193 -8.63 -4.92 -11.44
N GLN A 194 -9.37 -5.67 -12.25
CA GLN A 194 -10.82 -5.68 -12.18
C GLN A 194 -11.26 -6.05 -10.76
N PRO A 195 -12.18 -5.29 -10.17
CA PRO A 195 -12.65 -5.58 -8.80
C PRO A 195 -13.29 -6.97 -8.72
N LEU A 196 -12.94 -7.69 -7.65
CA LEU A 196 -13.68 -8.91 -7.28
C LEU A 196 -15.09 -8.53 -6.80
N GLU A 197 -16.05 -9.40 -7.01
CA GLU A 197 -17.38 -9.26 -6.39
C GLU A 197 -17.25 -9.11 -4.87
N GLU A 198 -18.12 -8.33 -4.25
CA GLU A 198 -18.01 -8.00 -2.83
C GLU A 198 -18.03 -9.24 -1.93
N LYS A 199 -18.90 -10.22 -2.24
CA LYS A 199 -18.97 -11.49 -1.53
C LYS A 199 -17.66 -12.28 -1.63
N VAL A 200 -17.09 -12.38 -2.84
CA VAL A 200 -15.81 -13.06 -3.10
C VAL A 200 -14.68 -12.38 -2.35
N ARG A 201 -14.64 -11.04 -2.39
CA ARG A 201 -13.63 -10.24 -1.69
C ARG A 201 -13.68 -10.43 -0.18
N SER A 202 -14.87 -10.36 0.42
CA SER A 202 -15.06 -10.55 1.86
C SER A 202 -14.66 -11.96 2.30
N ASN A 203 -15.09 -12.98 1.55
CA ASN A 203 -14.70 -14.37 1.80
C ASN A 203 -13.17 -14.55 1.71
N LEU A 204 -12.54 -13.98 0.68
CA LEU A 204 -11.10 -14.05 0.49
C LEU A 204 -10.34 -13.48 1.69
N ASP A 205 -10.73 -12.32 2.20
CA ASP A 205 -10.08 -11.66 3.33
C ASP A 205 -10.13 -12.51 4.60
N GLU A 206 -11.25 -13.19 4.84
CA GLU A 206 -11.41 -14.11 5.96
C GLU A 206 -10.56 -15.37 5.77
N ILE A 207 -10.64 -16.02 4.60
CA ILE A 207 -9.88 -17.22 4.27
C ILE A 207 -8.38 -16.99 4.45
N ILE A 208 -7.83 -15.91 3.87
CA ILE A 208 -6.40 -15.63 3.99
C ILE A 208 -6.00 -15.28 5.43
N LYS A 209 -6.87 -14.61 6.19
CA LYS A 209 -6.65 -14.35 7.62
C LYS A 209 -6.54 -15.66 8.39
N MET A 210 -7.48 -16.58 8.22
CA MET A 210 -7.48 -17.88 8.92
C MET A 210 -6.30 -18.74 8.48
N ALA A 211 -6.05 -18.88 7.19
CA ALA A 211 -4.98 -19.70 6.64
C ALA A 211 -3.59 -19.29 7.16
N PHE A 212 -3.30 -17.97 7.15
CA PHE A 212 -1.98 -17.48 7.58
C PHE A 212 -1.84 -17.30 9.09
N ASN A 213 -2.92 -17.24 9.87
CA ASN A 213 -2.84 -17.32 11.33
C ASN A 213 -2.28 -18.69 11.80
N GLN A 214 -2.50 -19.73 11.00
CA GLN A 214 -2.02 -21.08 11.28
C GLN A 214 -1.05 -21.57 10.18
N ARG A 215 -0.12 -20.74 9.72
CA ARG A 215 0.75 -20.92 8.56
C ARG A 215 1.44 -22.29 8.48
N ARG A 216 1.78 -22.92 9.63
CA ARG A 216 2.45 -24.23 9.67
C ARG A 216 1.51 -25.42 9.56
N LYS A 217 0.19 -25.24 9.71
CA LYS A 217 -0.81 -26.30 9.58
C LYS A 217 -1.18 -26.54 8.11
N LYS A 218 -1.71 -27.74 7.83
CA LYS A 218 -2.32 -28.08 6.55
C LYS A 218 -3.58 -27.23 6.35
N ILE A 219 -3.88 -26.87 5.08
CA ILE A 219 -4.99 -25.96 4.77
C ILE A 219 -6.34 -26.51 5.26
N ARG A 220 -6.57 -27.85 5.18
CA ARG A 220 -7.76 -28.49 5.74
C ARG A 220 -7.96 -28.26 7.23
N ASN A 221 -6.86 -28.07 7.98
CA ASN A 221 -6.94 -27.87 9.43
C ASN A 221 -7.06 -26.37 9.77
N SER A 222 -6.51 -25.48 8.94
CA SER A 222 -6.58 -24.04 9.18
C SER A 222 -7.89 -23.43 8.70
N LEU A 223 -8.62 -24.10 7.80
CA LEU A 223 -9.90 -23.68 7.25
C LEU A 223 -11.06 -24.62 7.59
N ASN A 224 -10.90 -25.50 8.59
CA ASN A 224 -11.91 -26.51 8.96
C ASN A 224 -13.26 -25.89 9.42
N GLU A 225 -13.27 -24.65 9.90
CA GLU A 225 -14.48 -23.90 10.24
C GLU A 225 -15.25 -23.39 9.00
N LEU A 226 -14.59 -23.34 7.83
CA LEU A 226 -15.19 -22.83 6.59
C LEU A 226 -15.48 -23.92 5.57
N PHE A 227 -14.60 -24.95 5.49
CA PHE A 227 -14.64 -25.95 4.43
C PHE A 227 -14.32 -27.36 4.93
N THR A 228 -15.06 -28.35 4.41
CA THR A 228 -14.65 -29.76 4.53
C THR A 228 -13.48 -30.06 3.58
N PRO A 229 -12.70 -31.12 3.82
CA PRO A 229 -11.63 -31.55 2.91
C PRO A 229 -12.13 -31.81 1.48
N GLU A 230 -13.33 -32.32 1.31
CA GLU A 230 -13.97 -32.60 0.02
C GLU A 230 -14.19 -31.32 -0.78
N LYS A 231 -14.71 -30.27 -0.16
CA LYS A 231 -14.90 -28.97 -0.80
C LYS A 231 -13.57 -28.32 -1.22
N ILE A 232 -12.51 -28.51 -0.43
CA ILE A 232 -11.16 -28.07 -0.80
C ILE A 232 -10.67 -28.82 -2.05
N ILE A 233 -10.89 -30.13 -2.13
CA ILE A 233 -10.53 -30.95 -3.29
C ILE A 233 -11.33 -30.54 -4.53
N GLU A 234 -12.63 -30.32 -4.40
CA GLU A 234 -13.51 -29.85 -5.48
C GLU A 234 -13.03 -28.51 -6.09
N SER A 235 -12.42 -27.64 -5.26
CA SER A 235 -11.80 -26.40 -5.76
C SER A 235 -10.45 -26.63 -6.48
N GLY A 236 -10.00 -27.88 -6.61
CA GLY A 236 -8.71 -28.26 -7.26
C GLY A 236 -7.49 -28.00 -6.38
N ILE A 237 -7.67 -27.99 -5.05
CA ILE A 237 -6.60 -27.72 -4.08
C ILE A 237 -6.28 -28.97 -3.25
N ASP A 238 -4.98 -29.26 -3.05
CA ASP A 238 -4.55 -30.30 -2.12
C ASP A 238 -4.84 -29.89 -0.67
N PRO A 239 -5.72 -30.61 0.07
CA PRO A 239 -6.04 -30.29 1.45
C PRO A 239 -4.85 -30.47 2.41
N ASN A 240 -3.79 -31.15 1.98
CA ASN A 240 -2.55 -31.33 2.74
C ASN A 240 -1.53 -30.21 2.51
N ALA A 241 -1.71 -29.36 1.52
CA ALA A 241 -0.89 -28.17 1.30
C ALA A 241 -0.94 -27.24 2.52
N ARG A 242 0.05 -26.36 2.65
CA ARG A 242 0.06 -25.28 3.67
C ARG A 242 -0.33 -23.96 3.02
N ALA A 243 -0.69 -22.98 3.84
CA ALA A 243 -1.07 -21.64 3.38
C ALA A 243 -0.08 -21.04 2.38
N GLU A 244 1.22 -21.21 2.58
CA GLU A 244 2.26 -20.67 1.70
C GLU A 244 2.41 -21.39 0.35
N ASN A 245 1.81 -22.58 0.20
CA ASN A 245 1.87 -23.34 -1.05
C ASN A 245 0.74 -22.98 -2.03
N LEU A 246 -0.34 -22.37 -1.54
CA LEU A 246 -1.46 -21.97 -2.38
C LEU A 246 -1.14 -20.68 -3.15
N SER A 247 -1.40 -20.69 -4.45
CA SER A 247 -1.32 -19.49 -5.28
C SER A 247 -2.43 -18.49 -4.96
N VAL A 248 -2.31 -17.26 -5.44
CA VAL A 248 -3.39 -16.25 -5.32
C VAL A 248 -4.68 -16.74 -5.98
N ASN A 249 -4.58 -17.42 -7.13
CA ASN A 249 -5.76 -17.97 -7.82
C ASN A 249 -6.41 -19.11 -7.03
N ASP A 250 -5.64 -19.92 -6.31
CA ASP A 250 -6.21 -20.95 -5.42
C ASP A 250 -7.05 -20.32 -4.32
N TYR A 251 -6.57 -19.24 -3.72
CA TYR A 251 -7.33 -18.49 -2.71
C TYR A 251 -8.60 -17.82 -3.28
N ILE A 252 -8.53 -17.29 -4.52
CA ILE A 252 -9.71 -16.74 -5.19
C ILE A 252 -10.72 -17.86 -5.42
N ARG A 253 -10.34 -19.03 -5.96
CA ARG A 253 -11.25 -20.18 -6.14
C ARG A 253 -11.91 -20.62 -4.83
N LEU A 254 -11.15 -20.69 -3.72
CA LEU A 254 -11.73 -20.98 -2.39
C LEU A 254 -12.77 -19.94 -1.96
N SER A 255 -12.59 -18.67 -2.35
CA SER A 255 -13.52 -17.60 -1.98
C SER A 255 -14.82 -17.60 -2.78
N GLU A 256 -14.85 -18.31 -3.91
CA GLU A 256 -16.01 -18.45 -4.81
C GLU A 256 -16.93 -19.60 -4.43
N ILE A 257 -16.42 -20.61 -3.72
CA ILE A 257 -17.23 -21.77 -3.32
C ILE A 257 -18.10 -21.49 -2.08
N GLU A 258 -19.23 -22.19 -2.00
CA GLU A 258 -20.09 -22.12 -0.83
C GLU A 258 -19.42 -22.78 0.38
N ARG A 259 -19.53 -22.09 1.51
CA ARG A 259 -19.04 -22.61 2.79
C ARG A 259 -19.81 -23.87 3.20
N SER A 260 -19.18 -24.72 3.99
CA SER A 260 -19.90 -25.79 4.66
C SER A 260 -20.87 -25.15 5.65
N THR A 261 -22.17 -25.23 5.40
CA THR A 261 -23.17 -24.94 6.42
C THR A 261 -23.04 -25.98 7.52
N GLU A 262 -22.99 -25.54 8.77
CA GLU A 262 -23.17 -26.43 9.93
C GLU A 262 -24.48 -27.20 9.86
#